data_b500d8e67b271c6b75794e7f053cd07f
#
_entry.id   b500d8e67b271c6b75794e7f053cd07f
#
_cell.length_a   1.000
_cell.length_b   1.000
_cell.length_c   1.000
_cell.angle_alpha   90.00
_cell.angle_beta   90.00
_cell.angle_gamma   90.00
#
_symmetry.space_group_name_H-M   'P 1'
#
loop_
_entity.id
_entity.type
_entity.pdbx_description
1 polymer ?
#
loop_
_entity_poly.entity_id
_entity_poly.type
_entity_poly.pdbx_seq_one_letter_code
_entity_poly.pdbx_strand_id
1 'polypeptide(L)' 'MKTLNGIVFLETKDIIKSLKIGNQTCLDLFHKKDFPAKKIGRSWLVMEEDFKNYFKNIDTTKE' A
#
# COMPACT_ATOMS: atom_id res chain seq x y z
N MET A 1 2.20 -10.30 -3.64
CA MET A 1 1.21 -9.74 -4.55
C MET A 1 0.07 -10.74 -4.75
N LYS A 2 -1.13 -10.25 -4.77
CA LYS A 2 -2.30 -11.11 -4.85
C LYS A 2 -3.24 -10.59 -5.93
N THR A 3 -3.80 -11.49 -6.72
CA THR A 3 -4.69 -11.09 -7.81
C THR A 3 -6.05 -11.75 -7.63
N LEU A 4 -7.09 -10.95 -7.63
CA LEU A 4 -8.46 -11.42 -7.53
C LEU A 4 -9.28 -10.77 -8.63
N ASN A 5 -9.87 -11.60 -9.48
CA ASN A 5 -10.73 -11.09 -10.57
C ASN A 5 -10.06 -10.02 -11.41
N GLY A 6 -8.77 -10.21 -11.69
CA GLY A 6 -8.03 -9.25 -12.51
C GLY A 6 -7.55 -8.03 -11.76
N ILE A 7 -7.83 -7.94 -10.47
CA ILE A 7 -7.37 -6.82 -9.66
C ILE A 7 -6.13 -7.24 -8.88
N VAL A 8 -5.09 -6.44 -8.99
CA VAL A 8 -3.84 -6.74 -8.29
C VAL A 8 -3.83 -6.03 -6.95
N PHE A 9 -3.57 -6.81 -5.90
CA PHE A 9 -3.47 -6.28 -4.54
C PHE A 9 -2.04 -6.43 -4.05
N LEU A 10 -1.58 -5.44 -3.30
CA LEU A 10 -0.26 -5.47 -2.67
C LEU A 10 -0.42 -5.79 -1.20
N GLU A 11 0.46 -6.64 -0.70
CA GLU A 11 0.48 -6.99 0.72
C GLU A 11 1.55 -6.18 1.42
N THR A 12 1.54 -6.23 2.76
CA THR A 12 2.53 -5.48 3.53
C THR A 12 3.94 -5.84 3.11
N LYS A 13 4.20 -7.12 2.89
CA LYS A 13 5.54 -7.55 2.51
C LYS A 13 5.96 -6.97 1.17
N ASP A 14 5.00 -6.79 0.28
CA ASP A 14 5.28 -6.21 -1.02
C ASP A 14 5.66 -4.74 -0.88
N ILE A 15 4.96 -4.04 -0.01
CA ILE A 15 5.22 -2.63 0.23
C ILE A 15 6.60 -2.45 0.89
N ILE A 16 6.88 -3.27 1.89
CA ILE A 16 8.15 -3.22 2.58
C ILE A 16 9.29 -3.42 1.61
N LYS A 17 9.14 -4.37 0.72
CA LYS A 17 10.17 -4.68 -0.25
C LYS A 17 10.31 -3.58 -1.29
N SER A 18 9.20 -3.05 -1.74
CA SER A 18 9.21 -2.02 -2.79
C SER A 18 9.76 -0.70 -2.29
N LEU A 19 9.39 -0.32 -1.09
CA LEU A 19 9.80 0.96 -0.52
C LEU A 19 11.04 0.85 0.34
N LYS A 20 11.49 -0.36 0.62
CA LYS A 20 12.66 -0.61 1.45
C LYS A 20 12.51 0.03 2.83
N ILE A 21 11.35 -0.17 3.41
CA ILE A 21 11.05 0.35 4.75
C ILE A 21 10.91 -0.80 5.73
N GLY A 22 10.90 -0.47 7.02
CA GLY A 22 10.75 -1.49 8.05
C GLY A 22 9.28 -1.86 8.27
N ASN A 23 9.07 -2.92 9.06
CA ASN A 23 7.73 -3.38 9.38
C ASN A 23 6.92 -2.30 10.08
N GLN A 24 7.52 -1.64 11.05
CA GLN A 24 6.80 -0.64 11.81
C GLN A 24 6.38 0.53 10.93
N THR A 25 7.28 0.95 10.06
CA THR A 25 6.97 2.05 9.14
C THR A 25 5.82 1.67 8.21
N CYS A 26 5.84 0.42 7.75
CA CYS A 26 4.78 -0.06 6.87
C CYS A 26 3.43 -0.09 7.59
N LEU A 27 3.43 -0.56 8.83
CA LEU A 27 2.20 -0.61 9.60
C LEU A 27 1.67 0.79 9.89
N ASP A 28 2.58 1.72 10.18
CA ASP A 28 2.17 3.11 10.40
C ASP A 28 1.52 3.68 9.16
N LEU A 29 2.08 3.34 8.00
CA LEU A 29 1.52 3.80 6.73
C LEU A 29 0.11 3.25 6.53
N PHE A 30 -0.06 1.96 6.81
CA PHE A 30 -1.35 1.32 6.62
C PHE A 30 -2.42 1.82 7.60
N HIS A 31 -2.00 2.38 8.72
CA HIS A 31 -2.93 2.91 9.71
C HIS A 31 -3.33 4.34 9.42
N LYS A 32 -2.72 4.96 8.44
CA LYS A 32 -3.09 6.33 8.09
C LYS A 32 -4.47 6.34 7.45
N LYS A 33 -5.26 7.33 7.78
CA LYS A 33 -6.60 7.44 7.24
C LYS A 33 -6.60 7.69 5.75
N ASP A 34 -5.58 8.37 5.27
CA ASP A 34 -5.49 8.71 3.85
C ASP A 34 -5.10 7.53 2.99
N PHE A 35 -4.44 6.56 3.60
CA PHE A 35 -3.91 5.45 2.81
C PHE A 35 -5.05 4.49 2.43
N PRO A 36 -5.17 4.18 1.14
CA PRO A 36 -6.29 3.36 0.66
C PRO A 36 -6.11 1.87 0.88
N ALA A 37 -5.69 1.48 2.07
CA ALA A 37 -5.52 0.08 2.40
C ALA A 37 -6.74 -0.46 3.11
N LYS A 38 -6.97 -1.75 2.94
CA LYS A 38 -8.10 -2.41 3.59
C LYS A 38 -7.61 -3.67 4.28
N LYS A 39 -8.17 -3.94 5.43
CA LYS A 39 -7.84 -5.16 6.15
C LYS A 39 -8.89 -6.20 5.83
N ILE A 40 -8.47 -7.28 5.22
CA ILE A 40 -9.35 -8.38 4.84
C ILE A 40 -8.87 -9.62 5.58
N GLY A 41 -9.70 -10.09 6.51
CA GLY A 41 -9.29 -11.19 7.35
C GLY A 41 -8.13 -10.76 8.23
N ARG A 42 -7.00 -11.42 8.06
CA ARG A 42 -5.80 -11.10 8.84
C ARG A 42 -4.77 -10.33 8.04
N SER A 43 -5.10 -10.03 6.80
CA SER A 43 -4.12 -9.42 5.90
C SER A 43 -4.50 -8.00 5.57
N TRP A 44 -3.49 -7.16 5.48
CA TRP A 44 -3.65 -5.81 4.97
C TRP A 44 -3.38 -5.85 3.47
N LEU A 45 -4.32 -5.33 2.71
CA LEU A 45 -4.20 -5.29 1.26
C LEU A 45 -4.49 -3.90 0.76
N VAL A 46 -3.80 -3.53 -0.30
CA VAL A 46 -4.07 -2.26 -0.97
C VAL A 46 -4.04 -2.53 -2.46
N MET A 47 -4.98 -1.96 -3.19
CA MET A 47 -5.00 -2.13 -4.63
C MET A 47 -3.79 -1.43 -5.24
N GLU A 48 -3.18 -2.10 -6.20
CA GLU A 48 -1.99 -1.56 -6.83
C GLU A 48 -2.24 -0.17 -7.40
N GLU A 49 -3.37 -0.01 -8.03
CA GLU A 49 -3.71 1.27 -8.62
C GLU A 49 -3.85 2.36 -7.55
N ASP A 50 -4.52 2.03 -6.47
CA ASP A 50 -4.70 2.98 -5.37
C ASP A 50 -3.35 3.36 -4.76
N PHE A 51 -2.49 2.38 -4.63
CA PHE A 51 -1.16 2.60 -4.08
C PHE A 51 -0.38 3.58 -4.94
N LYS A 52 -0.41 3.37 -6.24
CA LYS A 52 0.28 4.24 -7.17
C LYS A 52 -0.27 5.66 -7.13
N ASN A 53 -1.59 5.76 -7.09
CA ASN A 53 -2.23 7.08 -7.06
C ASN A 53 -1.89 7.83 -5.78
N TYR A 54 -1.83 7.11 -4.67
CA TYR A 54 -1.51 7.73 -3.40
C TYR A 54 -0.12 8.36 -3.44
N PHE A 55 0.86 7.62 -3.92
CA PHE A 55 2.22 8.13 -3.96
C PHE A 55 2.43 9.12 -5.10
N LYS A 56 1.65 9.00 -6.13
CA LYS A 56 1.72 9.98 -7.22
C LYS A 56 1.31 11.36 -6.73
N ASN A 57 0.26 11.39 -5.91
CA ASN A 57 -0.21 12.67 -5.36
C ASN A 57 0.82 13.27 -4.40
N ILE A 58 1.48 12.41 -3.64
CA ILE A 58 2.50 12.88 -2.71
C ILE A 58 3.71 13.40 -3.47
N ASP A 59 4.09 12.71 -4.53
CA ASP A 59 5.26 13.09 -5.31
C ASP A 59 5.14 14.46 -5.93
N THR A 60 3.94 14.83 -6.34
CA THR A 60 3.78 16.13 -6.98
C THR A 60 4.14 17.27 -6.07
N THR A 61 4.08 17.05 -4.77
CA THR A 61 4.41 18.12 -3.82
C THR A 61 5.91 18.31 -3.66
N LYS A 62 6.69 17.31 -4.02
CA LYS A 62 8.13 17.40 -3.88
C LYS A 62 8.76 18.32 -4.89
N GLU A 63 8.18 18.37 -6.01
CA GLU A 63 8.73 19.16 -7.10
C GLU A 63 8.29 20.60 -7.01
#